data_ffdcc9f27da416e618b56a0e11d2fa16
#
_entry.id   ffdcc9f27da416e618b56a0e11d2fa16
#
_cell.length_a   1.000
_cell.length_b   1.000
_cell.length_c   1.000
_cell.angle_alpha   90.00
_cell.angle_beta   90.00
_cell.angle_gamma   90.00
#
_symmetry.space_group_name_H-M   'P 1'
#
loop_
_entity.id
_entity.type
_entity.pdbx_description
1 polymer ?
#
loop_
_entity_poly.entity_id
_entity_poly.type
_entity_poly.pdbx_seq_one_letter_code
_entity_poly.pdbx_strand_id
1 'polypeptide(L)'
;APRIALFTGAYNHIADGVSRTLNRLVGYLERRGASVLVFAPTIPNPPVRHEGTLVPVPSIPVPGRSEYRISLGLTSRHRRLLAAFEPDLIHIATPDLLGLQALLLARRRGIPVVASYHTHFSAYLKYYHLQWSERMLWAYLRWFYRQCRQIYVPSTSMIEILQAHGIDQNLYLWERGVDTGLFNPAQRSSAWRRNVLGVADDEVVVAYVGRLVWEKGLDVLAATINRLQKEQVPHRCLIVGEGPARHELEARLPEAIFTGYLEGRELARAYASADVFFFPSETETFGNVTLEAMASGLPAVCADAPGSNMLIEHGRTGFLATPGRVEEFADYLRRLILDAELRRTMGHQALQRARHFDWEAVLNRLYGYYLDVLAPALLPTGDGVATELPELTATAA
;
A
#
# COMPACT_ATOMS: atom_id res chain seq x y z
N ALA A 1 25.72 10.87 9.94
CA ALA A 1 24.67 10.23 9.14
C ALA A 1 24.52 8.77 9.60
N PRO A 2 23.31 8.27 9.84
CA PRO A 2 23.11 6.93 10.40
C PRO A 2 23.47 5.83 9.39
N ARG A 3 24.02 4.73 9.90
CA ARG A 3 24.29 3.49 9.17
C ARG A 3 23.18 2.50 9.46
N ILE A 4 22.41 2.12 8.44
CA ILE A 4 21.24 1.29 8.60
C ILE A 4 21.44 -0.04 7.88
N ALA A 5 21.24 -1.17 8.56
CA ALA A 5 21.21 -2.49 7.93
C ALA A 5 19.77 -2.97 7.79
N LEU A 6 19.30 -3.15 6.56
CA LEU A 6 17.96 -3.62 6.22
C LEU A 6 18.00 -5.11 5.86
N PHE A 7 17.11 -5.89 6.46
CA PHE A 7 16.95 -7.32 6.19
C PHE A 7 15.55 -7.60 5.66
N THR A 8 15.46 -8.20 4.47
CA THR A 8 14.17 -8.47 3.83
C THR A 8 14.18 -9.74 2.98
N GLY A 9 13.07 -10.44 2.95
CA GLY A 9 12.85 -11.60 2.06
C GLY A 9 12.54 -11.23 0.61
N ALA A 10 12.16 -9.96 0.34
CA ALA A 10 11.83 -9.47 -0.99
C ALA A 10 12.39 -8.06 -1.20
N TYR A 11 13.22 -7.86 -2.24
CA TYR A 11 13.82 -6.56 -2.52
C TYR A 11 13.90 -6.21 -4.02
N ASN A 12 14.62 -7.03 -4.84
CA ASN A 12 14.75 -6.74 -6.27
C ASN A 12 14.35 -7.91 -7.17
N HIS A 13 14.30 -9.15 -6.64
CA HIS A 13 13.98 -10.34 -7.42
C HIS A 13 12.50 -10.50 -7.75
N ILE A 14 11.63 -9.70 -7.13
CA ILE A 14 10.19 -9.64 -7.39
C ILE A 14 9.73 -8.18 -7.37
N ALA A 15 8.86 -7.81 -8.30
CA ALA A 15 8.30 -6.46 -8.43
C ALA A 15 6.96 -6.34 -7.70
N ASP A 16 6.94 -6.61 -6.40
CA ASP A 16 5.75 -6.47 -5.56
C ASP A 16 5.70 -5.15 -4.78
N GLY A 17 4.62 -4.93 -4.05
CA GLY A 17 4.41 -3.72 -3.26
C GLY A 17 5.43 -3.54 -2.13
N VAL A 18 5.93 -4.63 -1.55
CA VAL A 18 6.94 -4.59 -0.48
C VAL A 18 8.29 -4.17 -1.06
N SER A 19 8.74 -4.81 -2.14
CA SER A 19 10.00 -4.49 -2.83
C SER A 19 10.04 -3.02 -3.26
N ARG A 20 8.97 -2.52 -3.87
CA ARG A 20 8.87 -1.12 -4.31
C ARG A 20 8.91 -0.14 -3.14
N THR A 21 8.21 -0.45 -2.05
CA THR A 21 8.19 0.39 -0.84
C THR A 21 9.55 0.45 -0.18
N LEU A 22 10.22 -0.69 -0.03
CA LEU A 22 11.55 -0.75 0.60
C LEU A 22 12.62 -0.06 -0.27
N ASN A 23 12.56 -0.19 -1.59
CA ASN A 23 13.46 0.55 -2.48
C ASN A 23 13.26 2.07 -2.37
N ARG A 24 12.00 2.54 -2.32
CA ARG A 24 11.70 3.96 -2.08
C ARG A 24 12.25 4.44 -0.73
N LEU A 25 12.09 3.63 0.32
CA LEU A 25 12.64 3.93 1.64
C LEU A 25 14.16 4.06 1.59
N VAL A 26 14.84 3.09 1.00
CA VAL A 26 16.32 3.10 0.92
C VAL A 26 16.83 4.30 0.14
N GLY A 27 16.27 4.57 -1.05
CA GLY A 27 16.64 5.76 -1.83
C GLY A 27 16.36 7.07 -1.10
N TYR A 28 15.27 7.14 -0.32
CA TYR A 28 14.97 8.29 0.53
C TYR A 28 16.03 8.47 1.63
N LEU A 29 16.38 7.40 2.35
CA LEU A 29 17.37 7.42 3.42
C LEU A 29 18.75 7.85 2.91
N GLU A 30 19.16 7.34 1.74
CA GLU A 30 20.43 7.72 1.11
C GLU A 30 20.46 9.20 0.67
N ARG A 31 19.35 9.71 0.12
CA ARG A 31 19.23 11.16 -0.16
C ARG A 31 19.32 12.03 1.10
N ARG A 32 18.94 11.51 2.26
CA ARG A 32 19.11 12.16 3.57
C ARG A 32 20.50 11.95 4.18
N GLY A 33 21.40 11.31 3.42
CA GLY A 33 22.80 11.09 3.82
C GLY A 33 23.04 9.81 4.64
N ALA A 34 22.03 8.98 4.90
CA ALA A 34 22.23 7.68 5.54
C ALA A 34 23.01 6.73 4.65
N SER A 35 23.79 5.82 5.24
CA SER A 35 24.38 4.69 4.53
C SER A 35 23.50 3.46 4.75
N VAL A 36 23.03 2.81 3.67
CA VAL A 36 22.12 1.67 3.78
C VAL A 36 22.72 0.41 3.17
N LEU A 37 22.80 -0.64 3.99
CA LEU A 37 23.24 -1.97 3.58
C LEU A 37 22.04 -2.93 3.60
N VAL A 38 21.66 -3.47 2.44
CA VAL A 38 20.47 -4.30 2.28
C VAL A 38 20.85 -5.78 2.12
N PHE A 39 20.42 -6.61 3.05
CA PHE A 39 20.56 -8.07 2.97
C PHE A 39 19.27 -8.69 2.43
N ALA A 40 19.31 -9.24 1.23
CA ALA A 40 18.13 -9.82 0.59
C ALA A 40 18.50 -10.94 -0.42
N PRO A 41 17.58 -11.87 -0.70
CA PRO A 41 17.67 -12.73 -1.86
C PRO A 41 17.68 -11.92 -3.17
N THR A 42 18.39 -12.40 -4.17
CA THR A 42 18.39 -11.82 -5.51
C THR A 42 18.50 -12.92 -6.58
N ILE A 43 18.34 -12.55 -7.84
CA ILE A 43 18.49 -13.39 -9.03
C ILE A 43 19.40 -12.70 -10.05
N PRO A 44 19.95 -13.40 -11.05
CA PRO A 44 20.90 -12.83 -12.02
C PRO A 44 20.34 -11.62 -12.80
N ASN A 45 19.05 -11.66 -13.19
CA ASN A 45 18.39 -10.59 -13.92
C ASN A 45 17.15 -10.13 -13.13
N PRO A 46 17.32 -9.31 -12.08
CA PRO A 46 16.21 -8.91 -11.26
C PRO A 46 15.29 -7.91 -11.99
N PRO A 47 13.95 -8.04 -11.85
CA PRO A 47 12.98 -7.15 -12.51
C PRO A 47 12.96 -5.74 -11.93
N VAL A 48 13.53 -5.53 -10.74
CA VAL A 48 13.56 -4.23 -10.06
C VAL A 48 15.01 -3.75 -9.94
N ARG A 49 15.30 -2.56 -10.44
CA ARG A 49 16.55 -1.86 -10.11
C ARG A 49 16.50 -1.48 -8.62
N HIS A 50 17.52 -1.88 -7.86
CA HIS A 50 17.55 -1.62 -6.42
C HIS A 50 18.27 -0.31 -6.08
N GLU A 51 17.86 0.28 -4.98
CA GLU A 51 18.51 1.38 -4.29
C GLU A 51 19.42 0.79 -3.18
N GLY A 52 20.41 1.56 -2.76
CA GLY A 52 21.34 1.17 -1.71
C GLY A 52 22.36 0.10 -2.10
N THR A 53 23.17 -0.31 -1.14
CA THR A 53 24.15 -1.38 -1.32
C THR A 53 23.53 -2.74 -1.00
N LEU A 54 23.21 -3.53 -2.05
CA LEU A 54 22.63 -4.86 -1.90
C LEU A 54 23.71 -5.90 -1.60
N VAL A 55 23.51 -6.66 -0.54
CA VAL A 55 24.29 -7.85 -0.17
C VAL A 55 23.43 -9.10 -0.42
N PRO A 56 23.67 -9.84 -1.51
CA PRO A 56 22.92 -11.03 -1.83
C PRO A 56 23.06 -12.09 -0.74
N VAL A 57 21.93 -12.65 -0.26
CA VAL A 57 21.94 -13.79 0.68
C VAL A 57 21.57 -15.09 -0.03
N PRO A 58 22.11 -16.25 0.41
CA PRO A 58 21.75 -17.55 -0.14
C PRO A 58 20.24 -17.79 -0.02
N SER A 59 19.64 -18.30 -1.09
CA SER A 59 18.19 -18.53 -1.13
C SER A 59 17.82 -19.62 -2.13
N ILE A 60 16.67 -20.24 -1.91
CA ILE A 60 16.06 -21.22 -2.82
C ILE A 60 14.67 -20.72 -3.25
N PRO A 61 14.20 -21.07 -4.45
CA PRO A 61 12.84 -20.73 -4.87
C PRO A 61 11.79 -21.44 -4.00
N VAL A 62 10.64 -20.79 -3.80
CA VAL A 62 9.50 -21.42 -3.11
C VAL A 62 8.87 -22.48 -4.04
N PRO A 63 8.67 -23.71 -3.59
CA PRO A 63 7.99 -24.74 -4.39
C PRO A 63 6.61 -24.27 -4.84
N GLY A 64 6.32 -24.39 -6.15
CA GLY A 64 5.04 -23.96 -6.75
C GLY A 64 4.89 -22.44 -6.97
N ARG A 65 5.84 -21.61 -6.46
CA ARG A 65 5.86 -20.15 -6.63
C ARG A 65 7.29 -19.66 -6.76
N SER A 66 7.92 -19.99 -7.86
CA SER A 66 9.36 -19.75 -8.10
C SER A 66 9.77 -18.28 -8.12
N GLU A 67 8.78 -17.37 -8.26
CA GLU A 67 8.99 -15.93 -8.16
C GLU A 67 9.34 -15.48 -6.74
N TYR A 68 8.93 -16.23 -5.71
CA TYR A 68 9.34 -16.00 -4.32
C TYR A 68 10.54 -16.85 -3.93
N ARG A 69 11.33 -16.35 -2.99
CA ARG A 69 12.55 -17.03 -2.53
C ARG A 69 12.58 -17.15 -0.99
N ILE A 70 13.03 -18.30 -0.53
CA ILE A 70 13.29 -18.55 0.90
C ILE A 70 14.77 -18.31 1.16
N SER A 71 15.08 -17.35 2.03
CA SER A 71 16.45 -17.10 2.47
C SER A 71 16.95 -18.26 3.35
N LEU A 72 18.19 -18.68 3.11
CA LEU A 72 18.90 -19.66 3.94
C LEU A 72 19.67 -19.00 5.10
N GLY A 73 19.51 -17.69 5.29
CA GLY A 73 20.11 -16.94 6.39
C GLY A 73 21.50 -16.38 6.13
N LEU A 74 22.15 -15.93 7.20
CA LEU A 74 23.44 -15.25 7.16
C LEU A 74 24.63 -16.22 7.26
N THR A 75 25.53 -16.13 6.28
CA THR A 75 26.82 -16.82 6.33
C THR A 75 27.85 -16.06 7.19
N SER A 76 29.01 -16.66 7.43
CA SER A 76 30.11 -16.00 8.14
C SER A 76 30.62 -14.73 7.41
N ARG A 77 30.54 -14.70 6.07
CA ARG A 77 30.87 -13.52 5.25
C ARG A 77 29.91 -12.37 5.55
N HIS A 78 28.61 -12.64 5.57
CA HIS A 78 27.57 -11.62 5.88
C HIS A 78 27.75 -11.05 7.28
N ARG A 79 28.05 -11.90 8.27
CA ARG A 79 28.30 -11.47 9.66
C ARG A 79 29.54 -10.59 9.78
N ARG A 80 30.62 -10.87 9.02
CA ARG A 80 31.83 -10.02 8.97
C ARG A 80 31.53 -8.68 8.30
N LEU A 81 30.80 -8.67 7.17
CA LEU A 81 30.37 -7.46 6.48
C LEU A 81 29.53 -6.55 7.42
N LEU A 82 28.55 -7.13 8.09
CA LEU A 82 27.72 -6.39 9.04
C LEU A 82 28.54 -5.87 10.22
N ALA A 83 29.56 -6.62 10.67
CA ALA A 83 30.47 -6.19 11.72
C ALA A 83 31.33 -5.01 11.28
N ALA A 84 31.86 -5.04 10.06
CA ALA A 84 32.66 -3.96 9.51
C ALA A 84 31.82 -2.70 9.16
N PHE A 85 30.56 -2.89 8.82
CA PHE A 85 29.62 -1.80 8.56
C PHE A 85 29.21 -1.05 9.83
N GLU A 86 29.22 -1.73 10.98
CA GLU A 86 28.84 -1.19 12.30
C GLU A 86 27.52 -0.41 12.24
N PRO A 87 26.40 -1.06 11.96
CA PRO A 87 25.13 -0.36 11.84
C PRO A 87 24.68 0.27 13.16
N ASP A 88 24.15 1.48 13.07
CA ASP A 88 23.53 2.19 14.20
C ASP A 88 22.10 1.67 14.46
N LEU A 89 21.46 1.11 13.41
CA LEU A 89 20.09 0.60 13.43
C LEU A 89 19.96 -0.63 12.52
N ILE A 90 19.22 -1.62 12.98
CA ILE A 90 18.79 -2.75 12.15
C ILE A 90 17.28 -2.66 11.91
N HIS A 91 16.88 -2.66 10.62
CA HIS A 91 15.49 -2.76 10.21
C HIS A 91 15.20 -4.13 9.62
N ILE A 92 14.24 -4.85 10.17
CA ILE A 92 13.82 -6.17 9.70
C ILE A 92 12.43 -6.05 9.06
N ALA A 93 12.37 -6.27 7.75
CA ALA A 93 11.12 -6.19 7.00
C ALA A 93 10.33 -7.51 6.96
N THR A 94 10.99 -8.65 7.25
CA THR A 94 10.33 -9.96 7.31
C THR A 94 10.84 -10.76 8.50
N PRO A 95 9.95 -11.35 9.34
CA PRO A 95 10.32 -12.18 10.47
C PRO A 95 10.60 -13.65 10.07
N ASP A 96 11.29 -13.83 8.94
CA ASP A 96 11.76 -15.12 8.43
C ASP A 96 13.09 -15.56 9.08
N LEU A 97 13.73 -16.62 8.55
CA LEU A 97 15.02 -17.09 9.07
C LEU A 97 16.10 -16.01 9.02
N LEU A 98 16.10 -15.18 7.95
CA LEU A 98 17.06 -14.08 7.79
C LEU A 98 16.81 -13.01 8.86
N GLY A 99 15.57 -12.61 9.05
CA GLY A 99 15.16 -11.64 10.05
C GLY A 99 15.42 -12.12 11.47
N LEU A 100 15.16 -13.41 11.76
CA LEU A 100 15.46 -14.02 13.05
C LEU A 100 16.96 -13.98 13.37
N GLN A 101 17.82 -14.33 12.42
CA GLN A 101 19.26 -14.28 12.62
C GLN A 101 19.78 -12.85 12.79
N ALA A 102 19.21 -11.88 12.05
CA ALA A 102 19.50 -10.47 12.23
C ALA A 102 19.12 -9.97 13.62
N LEU A 103 17.93 -10.32 14.11
CA LEU A 103 17.46 -9.99 15.45
C LEU A 103 18.38 -10.52 16.54
N LEU A 104 18.75 -11.82 16.48
CA LEU A 104 19.62 -12.44 17.45
C LEU A 104 21.02 -11.83 17.45
N LEU A 105 21.55 -11.45 16.28
CA LEU A 105 22.84 -10.80 16.16
C LEU A 105 22.80 -9.36 16.70
N ALA A 106 21.74 -8.61 16.40
CA ALA A 106 21.53 -7.28 16.93
C ALA A 106 21.50 -7.26 18.47
N ARG A 107 20.74 -8.20 19.07
CA ARG A 107 20.67 -8.35 20.53
C ARG A 107 22.04 -8.60 21.18
N ARG A 108 22.84 -9.47 20.58
CA ARG A 108 24.21 -9.78 21.08
C ARG A 108 25.14 -8.58 21.05
N ARG A 109 24.87 -7.62 20.16
CA ARG A 109 25.72 -6.42 19.93
C ARG A 109 25.13 -5.15 20.53
N GLY A 110 23.94 -5.21 21.13
CA GLY A 110 23.25 -4.04 21.66
C GLY A 110 22.77 -3.06 20.59
N ILE A 111 22.61 -3.49 19.34
CA ILE A 111 22.13 -2.65 18.23
C ILE A 111 20.60 -2.57 18.31
N PRO A 112 19.99 -1.37 18.26
CA PRO A 112 18.54 -1.23 18.25
C PRO A 112 17.93 -1.84 17.00
N VAL A 113 16.77 -2.49 17.15
CA VAL A 113 16.05 -3.14 16.08
C VAL A 113 14.68 -2.50 15.92
N VAL A 114 14.34 -2.17 14.69
CA VAL A 114 12.97 -1.84 14.26
C VAL A 114 12.50 -2.89 13.27
N ALA A 115 11.20 -3.10 13.21
CA ALA A 115 10.62 -4.04 12.26
C ALA A 115 9.46 -3.44 11.50
N SER A 116 9.16 -3.96 10.31
CA SER A 116 7.93 -3.64 9.59
C SER A 116 7.06 -4.88 9.39
N TYR A 117 5.75 -4.67 9.41
CA TYR A 117 4.74 -5.70 9.19
C TYR A 117 4.08 -5.47 7.83
N HIS A 118 4.61 -6.11 6.79
CA HIS A 118 4.13 -5.92 5.42
C HIS A 118 3.18 -7.02 4.93
N THR A 119 3.12 -8.15 5.64
CA THR A 119 2.47 -9.37 5.16
C THR A 119 1.48 -9.90 6.18
N HIS A 120 0.25 -10.13 5.73
CA HIS A 120 -0.79 -10.77 6.55
C HIS A 120 -0.53 -12.28 6.62
N PHE A 121 0.32 -12.73 7.54
CA PHE A 121 0.77 -14.12 7.65
C PHE A 121 -0.35 -15.13 7.83
N SER A 122 -1.42 -14.80 8.56
CA SER A 122 -2.56 -15.70 8.74
C SER A 122 -3.32 -15.99 7.44
N ALA A 123 -3.33 -15.06 6.48
CA ALA A 123 -3.90 -15.30 5.16
C ALA A 123 -3.11 -16.36 4.37
N TYR A 124 -1.78 -16.36 4.52
CA TYR A 124 -0.92 -17.39 3.90
C TYR A 124 -1.16 -18.78 4.51
N LEU A 125 -1.34 -18.89 5.83
CA LEU A 125 -1.65 -20.17 6.47
C LEU A 125 -2.97 -20.78 5.96
N LYS A 126 -3.99 -19.94 5.73
CA LYS A 126 -5.25 -20.40 5.11
C LYS A 126 -5.02 -20.94 3.70
N TYR A 127 -4.22 -20.25 2.90
CA TYR A 127 -3.91 -20.64 1.54
C TYR A 127 -3.16 -22.00 1.45
N TYR A 128 -2.22 -22.25 2.40
CA TYR A 128 -1.44 -23.49 2.45
C TYR A 128 -2.07 -24.59 3.33
N HIS A 129 -3.33 -24.44 3.78
CA HIS A 129 -4.02 -25.39 4.67
C HIS A 129 -3.26 -25.69 5.98
N LEU A 130 -2.46 -24.74 6.48
CA LEU A 130 -1.63 -24.85 7.69
C LEU A 130 -2.30 -24.15 8.91
N GLN A 131 -3.61 -24.09 8.96
CA GLN A 131 -4.36 -23.39 10.05
C GLN A 131 -4.03 -23.93 11.44
N TRP A 132 -3.69 -25.20 11.55
CA TRP A 132 -3.28 -25.83 12.82
C TRP A 132 -2.03 -25.21 13.45
N SER A 133 -1.14 -24.59 12.63
CA SER A 133 0.09 -23.94 13.07
C SER A 133 -0.10 -22.46 13.45
N GLU A 134 -1.31 -21.92 13.32
CA GLU A 134 -1.59 -20.48 13.53
C GLU A 134 -1.23 -20.03 14.94
N ARG A 135 -1.53 -20.83 15.97
CA ARG A 135 -1.14 -20.52 17.36
C ARG A 135 0.36 -20.41 17.55
N MET A 136 1.11 -21.30 16.92
CA MET A 136 2.58 -21.30 17.00
C MET A 136 3.16 -20.10 16.26
N LEU A 137 2.61 -19.77 15.09
CA LEU A 137 3.00 -18.59 14.34
C LEU A 137 2.79 -17.31 15.16
N TRP A 138 1.61 -17.12 15.75
CA TRP A 138 1.33 -15.95 16.57
C TRP A 138 2.19 -15.90 17.85
N ALA A 139 2.50 -17.04 18.46
CA ALA A 139 3.44 -17.10 19.58
C ALA A 139 4.84 -16.66 19.17
N TYR A 140 5.33 -17.12 18.01
CA TYR A 140 6.61 -16.69 17.43
C TYR A 140 6.59 -15.19 17.11
N LEU A 141 5.57 -14.67 16.42
CA LEU A 141 5.46 -13.26 16.04
C LEU A 141 5.42 -12.35 17.29
N ARG A 142 4.66 -12.72 18.32
CA ARG A 142 4.65 -11.98 19.60
C ARG A 142 6.03 -11.93 20.22
N TRP A 143 6.72 -13.09 20.28
CA TRP A 143 8.08 -13.13 20.81
C TRP A 143 9.03 -12.28 20.00
N PHE A 144 8.97 -12.38 18.65
CA PHE A 144 9.84 -11.66 17.72
C PHE A 144 9.65 -10.14 17.84
N TYR A 145 8.43 -9.65 17.73
CA TYR A 145 8.13 -8.23 17.71
C TYR A 145 8.33 -7.56 19.08
N ARG A 146 8.17 -8.27 20.16
CA ARG A 146 8.52 -7.77 21.52
C ARG A 146 10.00 -7.42 21.69
N GLN A 147 10.87 -7.90 20.83
CA GLN A 147 12.29 -7.57 20.83
C GLN A 147 12.61 -6.28 20.05
N CYS A 148 11.66 -5.76 19.31
CA CYS A 148 11.84 -4.58 18.45
C CYS A 148 11.49 -3.31 19.23
N ARG A 149 12.26 -2.25 19.01
CA ARG A 149 12.00 -0.92 19.61
C ARG A 149 10.75 -0.27 19.03
N GLN A 150 10.51 -0.48 17.73
CA GLN A 150 9.34 0.01 17.02
C GLN A 150 8.92 -1.02 15.98
N ILE A 151 7.61 -1.07 15.69
CA ILE A 151 7.01 -1.95 14.69
C ILE A 151 6.18 -1.08 13.75
N TYR A 152 6.53 -1.04 12.49
CA TYR A 152 5.86 -0.22 11.48
C TYR A 152 4.77 -1.00 10.78
N VAL A 153 3.55 -0.53 10.87
CA VAL A 153 2.33 -1.23 10.43
C VAL A 153 1.61 -0.40 9.35
N PRO A 154 1.14 -1.01 8.26
CA PRO A 154 0.65 -0.27 7.10
C PRO A 154 -0.72 0.40 7.29
N SER A 155 -1.52 -0.02 8.27
CA SER A 155 -2.87 0.53 8.47
C SER A 155 -3.35 0.37 9.93
N THR A 156 -4.32 1.17 10.32
CA THR A 156 -4.98 1.09 11.63
C THR A 156 -5.68 -0.25 11.82
N SER A 157 -6.35 -0.77 10.79
CA SER A 157 -6.98 -2.09 10.84
C SER A 157 -5.97 -3.22 11.09
N MET A 158 -4.75 -3.09 10.56
CA MET A 158 -3.69 -4.05 10.83
C MET A 158 -3.13 -3.89 12.25
N ILE A 159 -3.08 -2.69 12.80
CA ILE A 159 -2.76 -2.44 14.21
C ILE A 159 -3.77 -3.17 15.11
N GLU A 160 -5.06 -3.03 14.85
CA GLU A 160 -6.13 -3.73 15.60
C GLU A 160 -5.97 -5.25 15.55
N ILE A 161 -5.64 -5.81 14.39
CA ILE A 161 -5.37 -7.25 14.24
C ILE A 161 -4.17 -7.68 15.09
N LEU A 162 -3.07 -6.92 15.08
CA LEU A 162 -1.88 -7.23 15.87
C LEU A 162 -2.20 -7.16 17.37
N GLN A 163 -2.94 -6.14 17.81
CA GLN A 163 -3.38 -5.97 19.20
C GLN A 163 -4.27 -7.13 19.66
N ALA A 164 -5.24 -7.55 18.83
CA ALA A 164 -6.09 -8.70 19.10
C ALA A 164 -5.30 -10.01 19.27
N HIS A 165 -4.09 -10.09 18.70
CA HIS A 165 -3.19 -11.23 18.84
C HIS A 165 -2.08 -11.02 19.88
N GLY A 166 -2.17 -9.97 20.74
CA GLY A 166 -1.26 -9.70 21.83
C GLY A 166 0.08 -9.08 21.41
N ILE A 167 0.09 -8.35 20.28
CA ILE A 167 1.18 -7.47 19.87
C ILE A 167 0.62 -6.05 19.96
N ASP A 168 0.76 -5.43 21.13
CA ASP A 168 0.08 -4.19 21.51
C ASP A 168 1.03 -3.03 21.86
N GLN A 169 2.34 -3.27 21.81
CA GLN A 169 3.34 -2.28 22.17
C GLN A 169 4.18 -1.85 20.97
N ASN A 170 4.60 -0.59 20.97
CA ASN A 170 5.54 -0.03 20.00
C ASN A 170 5.06 -0.10 18.54
N LEU A 171 3.75 -0.06 18.31
CA LEU A 171 3.13 -0.04 16.98
C LEU A 171 3.08 1.40 16.47
N TYR A 172 3.67 1.62 15.29
CA TYR A 172 3.72 2.90 14.61
C TYR A 172 3.16 2.75 13.20
N LEU A 173 2.41 3.75 12.76
CA LEU A 173 1.79 3.70 11.45
C LEU A 173 2.82 4.03 10.35
N TRP A 174 3.02 3.12 9.41
CA TRP A 174 3.77 3.33 8.19
C TRP A 174 2.91 3.01 6.98
N GLU A 175 2.13 3.99 6.59
CA GLU A 175 1.19 3.93 5.47
C GLU A 175 1.91 3.78 4.13
N ARG A 176 1.15 3.41 3.12
CA ARG A 176 1.62 3.48 1.74
C ARG A 176 1.54 4.94 1.28
N GLY A 177 2.36 5.27 0.30
CA GLY A 177 2.35 6.59 -0.30
C GLY A 177 1.91 6.57 -1.75
N VAL A 178 1.62 7.75 -2.27
CA VAL A 178 1.39 8.03 -3.68
C VAL A 178 2.42 9.03 -4.18
N ASP A 179 2.77 8.93 -5.46
CA ASP A 179 3.63 9.89 -6.15
C ASP A 179 2.75 11.02 -6.68
N THR A 180 2.61 12.10 -5.91
CA THR A 180 1.79 13.27 -6.29
C THR A 180 2.39 14.08 -7.44
N GLY A 181 3.67 13.92 -7.73
CA GLY A 181 4.30 14.46 -8.93
C GLY A 181 3.85 13.75 -10.20
N LEU A 182 3.59 12.44 -10.11
CA LEU A 182 3.09 11.63 -11.20
C LEU A 182 1.56 11.67 -11.28
N PHE A 183 0.87 11.34 -10.18
CA PHE A 183 -0.59 11.32 -10.10
C PHE A 183 -1.10 12.67 -9.61
N ASN A 184 -1.60 13.48 -10.52
CA ASN A 184 -2.14 14.79 -10.22
C ASN A 184 -3.12 15.25 -11.33
N PRO A 185 -4.02 16.21 -11.06
CA PRO A 185 -5.01 16.68 -12.02
C PRO A 185 -4.42 17.31 -13.30
N ALA A 186 -3.17 17.81 -13.26
CA ALA A 186 -2.53 18.42 -14.42
C ALA A 186 -2.20 17.41 -15.54
N GLN A 187 -2.29 16.10 -15.27
CA GLN A 187 -2.15 15.05 -16.28
C GLN A 187 -3.42 14.90 -17.16
N ARG A 188 -4.53 15.59 -16.84
CA ARG A 188 -5.76 15.57 -17.64
C ARG A 188 -5.49 16.01 -19.08
N SER A 189 -5.99 15.26 -20.05
CA SER A 189 -5.77 15.51 -21.46
C SER A 189 -7.05 15.35 -22.27
N SER A 190 -7.60 16.46 -22.77
CA SER A 190 -8.73 16.45 -23.72
C SER A 190 -8.41 15.70 -25.00
N ALA A 191 -7.16 15.79 -25.48
CA ALA A 191 -6.72 15.04 -26.66
C ALA A 191 -6.74 13.53 -26.40
N TRP A 192 -6.29 13.08 -25.22
CA TRP A 192 -6.33 11.68 -24.84
C TRP A 192 -7.77 11.16 -24.68
N ARG A 193 -8.65 11.96 -24.07
CA ARG A 193 -10.10 11.64 -23.97
C ARG A 193 -10.71 11.40 -25.37
N ARG A 194 -10.48 12.30 -26.31
CA ARG A 194 -11.02 12.18 -27.67
C ARG A 194 -10.39 11.04 -28.47
N ASN A 195 -9.06 10.93 -28.44
CA ASN A 195 -8.35 10.03 -29.33
C ASN A 195 -8.28 8.59 -28.83
N VAL A 196 -8.24 8.39 -27.51
CA VAL A 196 -8.11 7.06 -26.87
C VAL A 196 -9.44 6.56 -26.36
N LEU A 197 -10.22 7.41 -25.68
CA LEU A 197 -11.51 7.00 -25.14
C LEU A 197 -12.68 7.24 -26.09
N GLY A 198 -12.53 8.08 -27.09
CA GLY A 198 -13.65 8.48 -27.96
C GLY A 198 -14.72 9.28 -27.22
N VAL A 199 -14.35 10.04 -26.17
CA VAL A 199 -15.27 10.79 -25.28
C VAL A 199 -15.03 12.28 -25.42
N ALA A 200 -16.11 13.06 -25.41
CA ALA A 200 -16.06 14.51 -25.37
C ALA A 200 -15.68 15.03 -23.94
N ASP A 201 -15.28 16.31 -23.88
CA ASP A 201 -14.81 16.88 -22.60
C ASP A 201 -15.94 17.08 -21.56
N ASP A 202 -17.18 17.16 -22.00
CA ASP A 202 -18.40 17.31 -21.19
C ASP A 202 -19.03 15.97 -20.77
N GLU A 203 -18.63 14.86 -21.38
CA GLU A 203 -19.09 13.53 -20.95
C GLU A 203 -18.41 13.12 -19.63
N VAL A 204 -19.16 12.47 -18.74
CA VAL A 204 -18.63 11.99 -17.46
C VAL A 204 -18.05 10.59 -17.61
N VAL A 205 -16.79 10.42 -17.23
CA VAL A 205 -16.09 9.13 -17.26
C VAL A 205 -15.98 8.56 -15.85
N VAL A 206 -16.59 7.39 -15.64
CA VAL A 206 -16.44 6.57 -14.44
C VAL A 206 -15.34 5.55 -14.69
N ALA A 207 -14.26 5.61 -13.93
CA ALA A 207 -13.09 4.77 -14.12
C ALA A 207 -12.97 3.69 -13.05
N TYR A 208 -12.67 2.47 -13.47
CA TYR A 208 -12.13 1.38 -12.65
C TYR A 208 -10.66 1.16 -13.05
N VAL A 209 -9.79 0.99 -12.07
CA VAL A 209 -8.38 0.64 -12.29
C VAL A 209 -8.01 -0.52 -11.38
N GLY A 210 -7.50 -1.61 -11.94
CA GLY A 210 -7.09 -2.75 -11.14
C GLY A 210 -6.94 -4.03 -11.96
N ARG A 211 -6.48 -5.09 -11.30
CA ARG A 211 -6.45 -6.43 -11.90
C ARG A 211 -7.86 -6.90 -12.20
N LEU A 212 -8.07 -7.49 -13.37
CA LEU A 212 -9.38 -8.02 -13.77
C LEU A 212 -9.53 -9.46 -13.26
N VAL A 213 -9.82 -9.58 -11.96
CA VAL A 213 -10.11 -10.82 -11.24
C VAL A 213 -11.39 -10.64 -10.41
N TRP A 214 -12.24 -11.65 -10.34
CA TRP A 214 -13.57 -11.55 -9.70
C TRP A 214 -13.52 -11.12 -8.23
N GLU A 215 -12.46 -11.47 -7.52
CA GLU A 215 -12.23 -11.07 -6.13
C GLU A 215 -12.11 -9.54 -5.92
N LYS A 216 -11.99 -8.78 -7.02
CA LYS A 216 -11.98 -7.30 -7.00
C LYS A 216 -13.38 -6.68 -7.17
N GLY A 217 -14.44 -7.46 -7.00
CA GLY A 217 -15.81 -6.98 -7.07
C GLY A 217 -16.29 -6.66 -8.48
N LEU A 218 -15.75 -7.34 -9.51
CA LEU A 218 -16.10 -7.09 -10.91
C LEU A 218 -17.56 -7.44 -11.24
N ASP A 219 -18.18 -8.35 -10.50
CA ASP A 219 -19.61 -8.64 -10.57
C ASP A 219 -20.46 -7.46 -10.09
N VAL A 220 -20.09 -6.83 -8.98
CA VAL A 220 -20.71 -5.59 -8.47
C VAL A 220 -20.48 -4.44 -9.42
N LEU A 221 -19.26 -4.31 -9.98
CA LEU A 221 -18.93 -3.32 -11.01
C LEU A 221 -19.89 -3.43 -12.19
N ALA A 222 -19.98 -4.64 -12.78
CA ALA A 222 -20.82 -4.87 -13.96
C ALA A 222 -22.31 -4.64 -13.67
N ALA A 223 -22.82 -5.14 -12.54
CA ALA A 223 -24.20 -4.96 -12.14
C ALA A 223 -24.56 -3.47 -11.93
N THR A 224 -23.66 -2.71 -11.31
CA THR A 224 -23.84 -1.28 -11.04
C THR A 224 -23.84 -0.45 -12.33
N ILE A 225 -22.88 -0.66 -13.22
CA ILE A 225 -22.81 0.07 -14.50
C ILE A 225 -24.03 -0.26 -15.38
N ASN A 226 -24.41 -1.54 -15.49
CA ASN A 226 -25.61 -1.96 -16.25
C ASN A 226 -26.89 -1.35 -15.68
N ARG A 227 -26.98 -1.18 -14.35
CA ARG A 227 -28.12 -0.50 -13.72
C ARG A 227 -28.19 0.97 -14.12
N LEU A 228 -27.07 1.71 -14.04
CA LEU A 228 -26.99 3.11 -14.44
C LEU A 228 -27.35 3.30 -15.93
N GLN A 229 -26.92 2.37 -16.80
CA GLN A 229 -27.27 2.37 -18.22
C GLN A 229 -28.79 2.16 -18.43
N LYS A 230 -29.39 1.20 -17.73
CA LYS A 230 -30.86 0.97 -17.80
C LYS A 230 -31.66 2.18 -17.31
N GLU A 231 -31.15 2.90 -16.32
CA GLU A 231 -31.73 4.12 -15.78
C GLU A 231 -31.38 5.35 -16.64
N GLN A 232 -30.68 5.17 -17.74
CA GLN A 232 -30.28 6.23 -18.70
C GLN A 232 -29.46 7.36 -18.04
N VAL A 233 -28.68 7.05 -17.02
CA VAL A 233 -27.74 8.01 -16.41
C VAL A 233 -26.57 8.23 -17.36
N PRO A 234 -26.31 9.46 -17.86
CA PRO A 234 -25.33 9.71 -18.91
C PRO A 234 -23.90 9.59 -18.38
N HIS A 235 -23.19 8.51 -18.77
CA HIS A 235 -21.80 8.27 -18.38
C HIS A 235 -21.08 7.35 -19.38
N ARG A 236 -19.76 7.38 -19.34
CA ARG A 236 -18.88 6.42 -20.00
C ARG A 236 -18.14 5.61 -18.95
N CYS A 237 -17.99 4.31 -19.15
CA CYS A 237 -17.25 3.44 -18.25
C CYS A 237 -15.84 3.18 -18.84
N LEU A 238 -14.81 3.48 -18.05
CA LEU A 238 -13.40 3.21 -18.39
C LEU A 238 -12.86 2.10 -17.47
N ILE A 239 -12.31 1.05 -18.07
CA ILE A 239 -11.70 -0.07 -17.35
C ILE A 239 -10.22 -0.18 -17.74
N VAL A 240 -9.34 0.07 -16.76
CA VAL A 240 -7.90 0.01 -16.90
C VAL A 240 -7.36 -1.19 -16.14
N GLY A 241 -6.72 -2.11 -16.86
CA GLY A 241 -6.11 -3.29 -16.26
C GLY A 241 -6.23 -4.53 -17.12
N GLU A 242 -5.60 -5.60 -16.66
CA GLU A 242 -5.61 -6.92 -17.28
C GLU A 242 -5.91 -8.00 -16.26
N GLY A 243 -6.37 -9.15 -16.74
CA GLY A 243 -6.61 -10.31 -15.91
C GLY A 243 -7.51 -11.35 -16.56
N PRO A 244 -7.62 -12.53 -15.95
CA PRO A 244 -8.40 -13.66 -16.51
C PRO A 244 -9.89 -13.37 -16.69
N ALA A 245 -10.45 -12.43 -15.93
CA ALA A 245 -11.87 -12.07 -16.04
C ALA A 245 -12.18 -11.08 -17.19
N ARG A 246 -11.16 -10.58 -17.93
CA ARG A 246 -11.34 -9.55 -18.95
C ARG A 246 -12.39 -9.90 -20.00
N HIS A 247 -12.26 -11.05 -20.64
CA HIS A 247 -13.17 -11.47 -21.72
C HIS A 247 -14.63 -11.56 -21.27
N GLU A 248 -14.87 -12.11 -20.07
CA GLU A 248 -16.21 -12.19 -19.51
C GLU A 248 -16.76 -10.82 -19.11
N LEU A 249 -15.90 -9.93 -18.58
CA LEU A 249 -16.29 -8.57 -18.24
C LEU A 249 -16.62 -7.74 -19.46
N GLU A 250 -15.88 -7.88 -20.57
CA GLU A 250 -16.19 -7.26 -21.87
C GLU A 250 -17.56 -7.70 -22.39
N ALA A 251 -17.90 -8.99 -22.24
CA ALA A 251 -19.22 -9.50 -22.63
C ALA A 251 -20.36 -8.94 -21.76
N ARG A 252 -20.09 -8.66 -20.47
CA ARG A 252 -21.07 -8.06 -19.54
C ARG A 252 -21.21 -6.54 -19.69
N LEU A 253 -20.18 -5.87 -20.19
CA LEU A 253 -20.10 -4.41 -20.35
C LEU A 253 -19.63 -4.04 -21.77
N PRO A 254 -20.44 -4.32 -22.82
CA PRO A 254 -20.01 -4.14 -24.21
C PRO A 254 -19.76 -2.66 -24.59
N GLU A 255 -20.32 -1.71 -23.85
CA GLU A 255 -20.14 -0.27 -24.10
C GLU A 255 -18.96 0.33 -23.28
N ALA A 256 -18.34 -0.45 -22.37
CA ALA A 256 -17.21 0.02 -21.60
C ALA A 256 -15.92 0.08 -22.45
N ILE A 257 -15.07 1.00 -22.10
CA ILE A 257 -13.79 1.23 -22.78
C ILE A 257 -12.71 0.47 -22.01
N PHE A 258 -12.08 -0.52 -22.64
CA PHE A 258 -11.01 -1.32 -22.05
C PHE A 258 -9.67 -0.90 -22.65
N THR A 259 -8.78 -0.31 -21.84
CA THR A 259 -7.46 0.11 -22.30
C THR A 259 -6.40 -0.99 -22.19
N GLY A 260 -6.67 -2.04 -21.41
CA GLY A 260 -5.63 -2.98 -21.00
C GLY A 260 -4.77 -2.41 -19.85
N TYR A 261 -3.61 -3.02 -19.63
CA TYR A 261 -2.66 -2.58 -18.60
C TYR A 261 -2.01 -1.26 -19.00
N LEU A 262 -2.05 -0.31 -18.09
CA LEU A 262 -1.34 0.98 -18.20
C LEU A 262 -0.41 1.17 -17.00
N GLU A 263 0.69 1.89 -17.20
CA GLU A 263 1.63 2.25 -16.14
C GLU A 263 2.22 3.65 -16.32
N GLY A 264 2.87 4.16 -15.29
CA GLY A 264 3.57 5.43 -15.31
C GLY A 264 2.67 6.58 -15.77
N ARG A 265 3.13 7.38 -16.73
CA ARG A 265 2.42 8.57 -17.22
C ARG A 265 1.09 8.25 -17.90
N GLU A 266 0.99 7.12 -18.62
CA GLU A 266 -0.27 6.74 -19.27
C GLU A 266 -1.34 6.37 -18.23
N LEU A 267 -0.98 5.67 -17.16
CA LEU A 267 -1.88 5.41 -16.05
C LEU A 267 -2.30 6.71 -15.34
N ALA A 268 -1.35 7.60 -15.06
CA ALA A 268 -1.64 8.90 -14.45
C ALA A 268 -2.58 9.75 -15.31
N ARG A 269 -2.39 9.71 -16.63
CA ARG A 269 -3.27 10.38 -17.61
C ARG A 269 -4.66 9.77 -17.63
N ALA A 270 -4.78 8.44 -17.54
CA ALA A 270 -6.06 7.76 -17.48
C ALA A 270 -6.87 8.18 -16.23
N TYR A 271 -6.25 8.20 -15.04
CA TYR A 271 -6.88 8.72 -13.83
C TYR A 271 -7.32 10.17 -13.99
N ALA A 272 -6.39 11.06 -14.32
CA ALA A 272 -6.67 12.50 -14.42
C ALA A 272 -7.70 12.85 -15.51
N SER A 273 -7.87 12.01 -16.52
CA SER A 273 -8.83 12.17 -17.61
C SER A 273 -10.19 11.53 -17.33
N ALA A 274 -10.35 10.82 -16.22
CA ALA A 274 -11.63 10.39 -15.68
C ALA A 274 -12.27 11.51 -14.82
N ASP A 275 -13.48 11.26 -14.32
CA ASP A 275 -14.28 12.22 -13.54
C ASP A 275 -14.73 11.64 -12.20
N VAL A 276 -14.92 10.32 -12.10
CA VAL A 276 -15.27 9.57 -10.90
C VAL A 276 -14.48 8.27 -10.87
N PHE A 277 -13.97 7.90 -9.73
CA PHE A 277 -13.34 6.59 -9.52
C PHE A 277 -14.33 5.64 -8.86
N PHE A 278 -14.46 4.41 -9.40
CA PHE A 278 -15.35 3.38 -8.88
C PHE A 278 -14.59 2.09 -8.60
N PHE A 279 -14.57 1.66 -7.34
CA PHE A 279 -13.79 0.50 -6.93
C PHE A 279 -14.52 -0.32 -5.84
N PRO A 280 -15.35 -1.31 -6.24
CA PRO A 280 -16.18 -2.09 -5.32
C PRO A 280 -15.44 -3.27 -4.64
N SER A 281 -14.09 -3.28 -4.64
CA SER A 281 -13.30 -4.34 -4.04
C SER A 281 -13.32 -4.32 -2.51
N GLU A 282 -13.53 -5.49 -1.91
CA GLU A 282 -13.50 -5.71 -0.46
C GLU A 282 -12.14 -6.23 0.04
N THR A 283 -11.23 -6.59 -0.88
CA THR A 283 -10.01 -7.34 -0.56
C THR A 283 -8.76 -6.47 -0.45
N GLU A 284 -8.90 -5.15 -0.52
CA GLU A 284 -7.76 -4.24 -0.41
C GLU A 284 -7.27 -4.11 1.04
N THR A 285 -5.95 -4.18 1.22
CA THR A 285 -5.32 -3.94 2.52
C THR A 285 -5.00 -2.46 2.76
N PHE A 286 -4.80 -1.68 1.68
CA PHE A 286 -4.53 -0.24 1.75
C PHE A 286 -5.28 0.57 0.66
N GLY A 287 -5.44 0.04 -0.56
CA GLY A 287 -6.12 0.72 -1.67
C GLY A 287 -5.26 1.71 -2.44
N ASN A 288 -4.08 1.29 -2.90
CA ASN A 288 -3.19 2.15 -3.69
C ASN A 288 -3.88 2.79 -4.89
N VAL A 289 -4.70 2.04 -5.63
CA VAL A 289 -5.45 2.55 -6.80
C VAL A 289 -6.46 3.64 -6.43
N THR A 290 -7.09 3.52 -5.25
CA THR A 290 -7.97 4.55 -4.71
C THR A 290 -7.18 5.82 -4.37
N LEU A 291 -6.02 5.66 -3.76
CA LEU A 291 -5.15 6.78 -3.41
C LEU A 291 -4.60 7.50 -4.66
N GLU A 292 -4.23 6.76 -5.71
CA GLU A 292 -3.81 7.31 -7.01
C GLU A 292 -4.95 8.10 -7.67
N ALA A 293 -6.18 7.60 -7.61
CA ALA A 293 -7.37 8.30 -8.08
C ALA A 293 -7.61 9.61 -7.29
N MET A 294 -7.55 9.56 -5.96
CA MET A 294 -7.69 10.74 -5.11
C MET A 294 -6.60 11.77 -5.39
N ALA A 295 -5.35 11.36 -5.56
CA ALA A 295 -4.23 12.23 -5.93
C ALA A 295 -4.40 12.86 -7.32
N SER A 296 -5.13 12.20 -8.21
CA SER A 296 -5.52 12.72 -9.53
C SER A 296 -6.77 13.63 -9.49
N GLY A 297 -7.31 13.90 -8.29
CA GLY A 297 -8.45 14.79 -8.08
C GLY A 297 -9.82 14.14 -8.30
N LEU A 298 -9.91 12.81 -8.27
CA LEU A 298 -11.17 12.10 -8.46
C LEU A 298 -11.87 11.85 -7.11
N PRO A 299 -13.17 12.14 -7.00
CA PRO A 299 -13.98 11.56 -5.93
C PRO A 299 -14.14 10.07 -6.18
N ALA A 300 -14.10 9.27 -5.12
CA ALA A 300 -14.14 7.83 -5.23
C ALA A 300 -15.42 7.25 -4.64
N VAL A 301 -15.99 6.23 -5.30
CA VAL A 301 -17.05 5.38 -4.76
C VAL A 301 -16.48 3.99 -4.57
N CYS A 302 -16.31 3.58 -3.32
CA CYS A 302 -15.65 2.33 -2.97
C CYS A 302 -16.51 1.48 -2.02
N ALA A 303 -16.18 0.19 -1.91
CA ALA A 303 -16.71 -0.64 -0.84
C ALA A 303 -16.22 -0.15 0.53
N ASP A 304 -17.08 -0.15 1.54
CA ASP A 304 -16.67 0.08 2.94
C ASP A 304 -15.92 -1.15 3.45
N ALA A 305 -14.64 -1.16 3.17
CA ALA A 305 -13.71 -2.24 3.47
C ALA A 305 -12.37 -1.67 3.96
N PRO A 306 -11.55 -2.44 4.67
CA PRO A 306 -10.36 -1.93 5.39
C PRO A 306 -9.41 -1.04 4.56
N GLY A 307 -9.21 -1.35 3.28
CA GLY A 307 -8.33 -0.56 2.41
C GLY A 307 -8.93 0.78 1.99
N SER A 308 -10.25 0.87 1.83
CA SER A 308 -10.94 2.06 1.34
C SER A 308 -11.34 3.01 2.47
N ASN A 309 -11.82 2.48 3.59
CA ASN A 309 -12.33 3.30 4.71
C ASN A 309 -11.23 4.11 5.42
N MET A 310 -9.98 3.70 5.28
CA MET A 310 -8.84 4.49 5.77
C MET A 310 -8.57 5.72 4.89
N LEU A 311 -8.84 5.62 3.60
CA LEU A 311 -8.55 6.68 2.63
C LEU A 311 -9.73 7.64 2.46
N ILE A 312 -10.96 7.11 2.40
CA ILE A 312 -12.15 7.87 2.06
C ILE A 312 -12.89 8.34 3.31
N GLU A 313 -13.11 9.64 3.39
CA GLU A 313 -14.05 10.26 4.32
C GLU A 313 -15.42 10.30 3.64
N HIS A 314 -16.33 9.43 4.11
CA HIS A 314 -17.67 9.29 3.52
C HIS A 314 -18.42 10.64 3.47
N GLY A 315 -18.96 10.98 2.29
CA GLY A 315 -19.67 12.22 2.05
C GLY A 315 -18.78 13.46 1.86
N ARG A 316 -17.47 13.33 2.06
CA ARG A 316 -16.52 14.44 1.93
C ARG A 316 -15.51 14.25 0.79
N THR A 317 -14.77 13.15 0.79
CA THR A 317 -13.75 12.84 -0.24
C THR A 317 -14.23 11.79 -1.23
N GLY A 318 -15.37 11.19 -0.98
CA GLY A 318 -15.98 10.12 -1.76
C GLY A 318 -17.12 9.48 -1.00
N PHE A 319 -17.61 8.35 -1.48
CA PHE A 319 -18.63 7.56 -0.83
C PHE A 319 -18.14 6.15 -0.57
N LEU A 320 -18.52 5.62 0.60
CA LEU A 320 -18.34 4.23 1.00
C LEU A 320 -19.71 3.55 0.97
N ALA A 321 -19.83 2.49 0.20
CA ALA A 321 -21.04 1.70 0.08
C ALA A 321 -20.86 0.35 0.78
N THR A 322 -21.94 -0.18 1.31
CA THR A 322 -21.96 -1.53 1.89
C THR A 322 -21.50 -2.55 0.84
N PRO A 323 -20.52 -3.40 1.16
CA PRO A 323 -20.02 -4.43 0.26
C PRO A 323 -21.15 -5.25 -0.40
N GLY A 324 -21.07 -5.42 -1.73
CA GLY A 324 -22.08 -6.16 -2.51
C GLY A 324 -23.42 -5.44 -2.77
N ARG A 325 -23.66 -4.26 -2.19
CA ARG A 325 -24.95 -3.52 -2.33
C ARG A 325 -24.95 -2.65 -3.58
N VAL A 326 -25.28 -3.26 -4.71
CA VAL A 326 -25.32 -2.61 -6.03
C VAL A 326 -26.15 -1.31 -6.03
N GLU A 327 -27.27 -1.28 -5.30
CA GLU A 327 -28.15 -0.12 -5.17
C GLU A 327 -27.42 1.11 -4.60
N GLU A 328 -26.66 0.92 -3.51
CA GLU A 328 -25.92 2.01 -2.85
C GLU A 328 -24.82 2.56 -3.77
N PHE A 329 -24.06 1.66 -4.43
CA PHE A 329 -23.06 2.06 -5.41
C PHE A 329 -23.69 2.86 -6.56
N ALA A 330 -24.82 2.41 -7.10
CA ALA A 330 -25.50 3.10 -8.19
C ALA A 330 -26.00 4.48 -7.75
N ASP A 331 -26.55 4.60 -6.55
CA ASP A 331 -27.04 5.88 -6.02
C ASP A 331 -25.90 6.88 -5.82
N TYR A 332 -24.77 6.48 -5.26
CA TYR A 332 -23.60 7.35 -5.08
C TYR A 332 -22.98 7.75 -6.42
N LEU A 333 -22.84 6.82 -7.36
CA LEU A 333 -22.36 7.14 -8.71
C LEU A 333 -23.29 8.10 -9.42
N ARG A 334 -24.61 7.85 -9.39
CA ARG A 334 -25.62 8.74 -10.00
C ARG A 334 -25.50 10.17 -9.48
N ARG A 335 -25.36 10.36 -8.16
CA ARG A 335 -25.16 11.68 -7.55
C ARG A 335 -23.91 12.37 -8.09
N LEU A 336 -22.78 11.66 -8.16
CA LEU A 336 -21.54 12.24 -8.70
C LEU A 336 -21.59 12.47 -10.20
N ILE A 337 -22.33 11.66 -10.96
CA ILE A 337 -22.47 11.82 -12.42
C ILE A 337 -23.33 13.06 -12.74
N LEU A 338 -24.46 13.21 -12.05
CA LEU A 338 -25.43 14.27 -12.36
C LEU A 338 -25.10 15.61 -11.71
N ASP A 339 -24.37 15.63 -10.60
CA ASP A 339 -24.01 16.86 -9.88
C ASP A 339 -22.51 17.19 -10.09
N ALA A 340 -22.25 18.09 -11.03
CA ALA A 340 -20.90 18.51 -11.38
C ALA A 340 -20.21 19.32 -10.27
N GLU A 341 -20.97 20.06 -9.46
CA GLU A 341 -20.42 20.84 -8.35
C GLU A 341 -20.01 19.93 -7.19
N LEU A 342 -20.87 19.00 -6.80
CA LEU A 342 -20.54 17.96 -5.81
C LEU A 342 -19.31 17.17 -6.23
N ARG A 343 -19.26 16.72 -7.49
CA ARG A 343 -18.13 15.98 -8.05
C ARG A 343 -16.82 16.76 -7.94
N ARG A 344 -16.83 18.05 -8.34
CA ARG A 344 -15.65 18.91 -8.28
C ARG A 344 -15.20 19.18 -6.84
N THR A 345 -16.13 19.51 -5.96
CA THR A 345 -15.84 19.80 -4.55
C THR A 345 -15.26 18.58 -3.85
N MET A 346 -15.88 17.42 -4.03
CA MET A 346 -15.44 16.16 -3.43
C MET A 346 -14.10 15.70 -3.99
N GLY A 347 -13.85 15.87 -5.29
CA GLY A 347 -12.57 15.60 -5.93
C GLY A 347 -11.45 16.51 -5.41
N HIS A 348 -11.73 17.80 -5.20
CA HIS A 348 -10.76 18.70 -4.59
C HIS A 348 -10.39 18.27 -3.15
N GLN A 349 -11.37 17.89 -2.36
CA GLN A 349 -11.13 17.38 -0.99
C GLN A 349 -10.37 16.05 -1.00
N ALA A 350 -10.66 15.17 -1.95
CA ALA A 350 -9.92 13.94 -2.16
C ALA A 350 -8.44 14.22 -2.46
N LEU A 351 -8.16 15.18 -3.35
CA LEU A 351 -6.80 15.62 -3.66
C LEU A 351 -6.08 16.18 -2.43
N GLN A 352 -6.74 17.02 -1.63
CA GLN A 352 -6.13 17.57 -0.41
C GLN A 352 -5.78 16.46 0.58
N ARG A 353 -6.68 15.48 0.77
CA ARG A 353 -6.41 14.34 1.62
C ARG A 353 -5.27 13.46 1.09
N ALA A 354 -5.22 13.21 -0.23
CA ALA A 354 -4.15 12.39 -0.83
C ALA A 354 -2.74 12.97 -0.62
N ARG A 355 -2.61 14.30 -0.48
CA ARG A 355 -1.32 14.95 -0.19
C ARG A 355 -0.70 14.52 1.14
N HIS A 356 -1.51 14.11 2.12
CA HIS A 356 -1.00 13.57 3.38
C HIS A 356 -0.30 12.22 3.21
N PHE A 357 -0.60 11.52 2.11
CA PHE A 357 -0.02 10.25 1.72
C PHE A 357 1.04 10.39 0.62
N ASP A 358 1.55 11.60 0.36
CA ASP A 358 2.70 11.76 -0.51
C ASP A 358 3.90 10.96 0.03
N TRP A 359 4.65 10.29 -0.87
CA TRP A 359 5.77 9.46 -0.44
C TRP A 359 6.81 10.22 0.36
N GLU A 360 7.08 11.48 0.01
CA GLU A 360 8.05 12.31 0.76
C GLU A 360 7.55 12.56 2.20
N ALA A 361 6.25 12.86 2.36
CA ALA A 361 5.65 13.06 3.69
C ALA A 361 5.63 11.76 4.51
N VAL A 362 5.25 10.64 3.90
CA VAL A 362 5.22 9.32 4.55
C VAL A 362 6.61 8.90 5.01
N LEU A 363 7.61 9.02 4.14
CA LEU A 363 8.98 8.62 4.44
C LEU A 363 9.66 9.58 5.42
N ASN A 364 9.30 10.86 5.41
CA ASN A 364 9.78 11.82 6.40
C ASN A 364 9.28 11.48 7.81
N ARG A 365 8.01 11.06 7.96
CA ARG A 365 7.49 10.55 9.25
C ARG A 365 8.25 9.31 9.71
N LEU A 366 8.46 8.33 8.81
CA LEU A 366 9.21 7.12 9.15
C LEU A 366 10.66 7.42 9.53
N TYR A 367 11.29 8.37 8.85
CA TYR A 367 12.64 8.81 9.19
C TYR A 367 12.68 9.47 10.58
N GLY A 368 11.66 10.24 10.95
CA GLY A 368 11.47 10.75 12.31
C GLY A 368 11.47 9.62 13.33
N TYR A 369 10.70 8.55 13.09
CA TYR A 369 10.69 7.37 13.97
C TYR A 369 12.07 6.71 14.10
N TYR A 370 12.87 6.66 13.02
CA TYR A 370 14.25 6.17 13.10
C TYR A 370 15.13 7.06 13.98
N LEU A 371 14.99 8.38 13.85
CA LEU A 371 15.75 9.32 14.66
C LEU A 371 15.38 9.21 16.15
N ASP A 372 14.13 8.96 16.49
CA ASP A 372 13.68 8.71 17.87
C ASP A 372 14.35 7.47 18.47
N VAL A 373 14.52 6.41 17.68
CA VAL A 373 15.24 5.18 18.12
C VAL A 373 16.74 5.42 18.25
N LEU A 374 17.31 6.26 17.38
CA LEU A 374 18.75 6.57 17.34
C LEU A 374 19.15 7.68 18.31
N ALA A 375 18.21 8.51 18.75
CA ALA A 375 18.48 9.53 19.76
C ALA A 375 18.99 8.82 21.03
N PRO A 376 20.16 9.18 21.57
CA PRO A 376 20.58 8.62 22.85
C PRO A 376 19.51 8.96 23.89
N ALA A 377 19.29 8.06 24.82
CA ALA A 377 18.39 8.27 25.97
C ALA A 377 18.91 9.44 26.82
N LEU A 378 18.71 10.65 26.35
CA LEU A 378 18.99 11.91 27.02
C LEU A 378 17.70 12.45 27.63
N LEU A 379 17.04 11.64 28.47
CA LEU A 379 16.12 12.18 29.48
C LEU A 379 16.11 11.24 30.71
N PRO A 380 16.15 11.81 31.92
CA PRO A 380 16.13 11.04 33.14
C PRO A 380 14.78 10.33 33.26
N THR A 381 14.83 9.13 33.82
CA THR A 381 13.66 8.42 34.33
C THR A 381 12.92 9.31 35.34
N GLY A 382 11.86 9.93 34.89
CA GLY A 382 10.99 10.76 35.70
C GLY A 382 9.62 10.80 35.08
N ASP A 383 8.72 10.06 35.68
CA ASP A 383 7.25 10.16 35.68
C ASP A 383 6.49 10.42 34.36
N GLY A 384 5.61 9.45 34.12
CA GLY A 384 4.68 9.38 33.02
C GLY A 384 4.00 10.71 32.67
N VAL A 385 4.18 11.11 31.43
CA VAL A 385 3.21 11.94 30.73
C VAL A 385 2.82 11.18 29.48
N ALA A 386 1.63 10.60 29.54
CA ALA A 386 0.93 10.13 28.37
C ALA A 386 0.79 11.33 27.42
N THR A 387 1.48 11.34 26.29
CA THR A 387 1.19 12.25 25.20
C THR A 387 -0.14 11.84 24.60
N GLU A 388 -1.17 12.58 24.97
CA GLU A 388 -2.51 12.52 24.39
C GLU A 388 -2.42 12.62 22.87
N LEU A 389 -3.03 11.65 22.22
CA LEU A 389 -3.40 11.74 20.81
C LEU A 389 -4.26 13.00 20.62
N PRO A 390 -4.07 13.82 19.59
CA PRO A 390 -4.97 14.92 19.33
C PRO A 390 -6.36 14.36 19.08
N GLU A 391 -7.29 14.66 20.00
CA GLU A 391 -8.70 14.43 19.83
C GLU A 391 -9.18 15.13 18.56
N LEU A 392 -9.68 14.35 17.62
CA LEU A 392 -10.52 14.83 16.54
C LEU A 392 -11.87 15.23 17.18
N THR A 393 -11.98 16.49 17.57
CA THR A 393 -13.24 17.06 18.00
C THR A 393 -14.28 16.93 16.88
N ALA A 394 -15.23 16.02 17.10
CA ALA A 394 -16.50 16.06 16.41
C ALA A 394 -17.26 17.30 16.89
N THR A 395 -17.30 18.34 16.09
CA THR A 395 -18.22 19.45 16.30
C THR A 395 -19.54 19.10 15.61
N ALA A 396 -20.52 18.73 16.42
CA ALA A 396 -21.92 18.70 16.03
C ALA A 396 -22.44 20.14 15.96
N ALA A 397 -22.95 20.54 14.82
CA ALA A 397 -24.06 21.49 14.60
C ALA A 397 -24.47 21.44 13.12
#